data_9f130694b7eb13fedf25844a33ce4919
#
_entry.id   9f130694b7eb13fedf25844a33ce4919
#
_cell.length_a   1.000
_cell.length_b   1.000
_cell.length_c   1.000
_cell.angle_alpha   90.00
_cell.angle_beta   90.00
_cell.angle_gamma   90.00
#
_symmetry.space_group_name_H-M   'P 1'
#
loop_
_entity.id
_entity.type
_entity.pdbx_description
1 polymer ?
#
loop_
_entity_poly.entity_id
_entity_poly.type
_entity_poly.pdbx_seq_one_letter_code
_entity_poly.pdbx_strand_id
1 'polypeptide(L)'
;MRARELARQGGVAERIAFERATAKEFSGTYDLVAFFDCLHDMGDPIGVAAHVKSALKLDGTWMVVEPFAGDRIADNLNPIGRIFYSASTQICVPASSAQEVGLALGAQAGETRLREIIMSGGFSRVRRAAATPFNLVLEARP
;
A
#
# COMPACT_ATOMS: atom_id res chain seq x y z
N MET A 1 14.62 16.57 4.27
CA MET A 1 16.01 16.81 4.73
C MET A 1 16.59 15.65 5.53
N ARG A 2 15.91 15.12 6.55
CA ARG A 2 16.42 14.05 7.43
C ARG A 2 16.79 12.75 6.69
N ALA A 3 15.97 12.27 5.75
CA ALA A 3 16.24 11.03 5.01
C ALA A 3 17.53 11.10 4.18
N ARG A 4 17.79 12.22 3.51
CA ARG A 4 19.04 12.43 2.75
C ARG A 4 20.27 12.46 3.67
N GLU A 5 20.13 13.04 4.86
CA GLU A 5 21.19 13.06 5.86
C GLU A 5 21.51 11.66 6.36
N LEU A 6 20.49 10.86 6.70
CA LEU A 6 20.67 9.47 7.11
C LEU A 6 21.31 8.62 6.00
N ALA A 7 20.95 8.83 4.74
CA ALA A 7 21.57 8.13 3.62
C ALA A 7 23.05 8.47 3.47
N ARG A 8 23.44 9.74 3.70
CA ARG A 8 24.87 10.14 3.70
C ARG A 8 25.63 9.50 4.85
N GLN A 9 25.08 9.54 6.06
CA GLN A 9 25.68 8.90 7.25
C GLN A 9 25.83 7.40 7.08
N GLY A 10 24.86 6.75 6.40
CA GLY A 10 24.89 5.33 6.06
C GLY A 10 25.76 4.95 4.87
N GLY A 11 26.40 5.93 4.20
CA GLY A 11 27.24 5.69 3.03
C GLY A 11 26.50 5.17 1.79
N VAL A 12 25.17 5.42 1.70
CA VAL A 12 24.32 4.92 0.60
C VAL A 12 23.71 6.04 -0.24
N ALA A 13 24.09 7.29 -0.01
CA ALA A 13 23.49 8.46 -0.65
C ALA A 13 23.53 8.39 -2.19
N GLU A 14 24.64 7.89 -2.76
CA GLU A 14 24.81 7.75 -4.22
C GLU A 14 23.95 6.66 -4.85
N ARG A 15 23.33 5.83 -4.02
CA ARG A 15 22.48 4.70 -4.46
C ARG A 15 21.00 4.98 -4.27
N ILE A 16 20.63 6.14 -3.69
CA ILE A 16 19.24 6.48 -3.33
C ILE A 16 18.88 7.82 -3.94
N ALA A 17 17.86 7.85 -4.78
CA ALA A 17 17.20 9.07 -5.22
C ALA A 17 15.98 9.37 -4.32
N PHE A 18 15.87 10.63 -3.88
CA PHE A 18 14.73 11.11 -3.10
C PHE A 18 13.90 12.05 -3.96
N GLU A 19 12.70 11.64 -4.27
CA GLU A 19 11.73 12.43 -5.04
C GLU A 19 10.51 12.79 -4.17
N ARG A 20 9.91 13.94 -4.44
CA ARG A 20 8.61 14.32 -3.89
C ARG A 20 7.58 14.20 -5.00
N ALA A 21 6.74 13.18 -4.90
CA ALA A 21 5.68 12.90 -5.84
C ALA A 21 4.46 12.35 -5.11
N THR A 22 3.30 12.42 -5.74
CA THR A 22 2.14 11.63 -5.30
C THR A 22 2.27 10.18 -5.78
N ALA A 23 1.49 9.28 -5.18
CA ALA A 23 1.49 7.88 -5.59
C ALA A 23 0.93 7.66 -7.02
N LYS A 24 0.31 8.68 -7.63
CA LYS A 24 -0.22 8.67 -9.00
C LYS A 24 0.67 9.41 -10.01
N GLU A 25 1.79 9.99 -9.59
CA GLU A 25 2.57 10.92 -10.44
C GLU A 25 4.08 10.67 -10.43
N PHE A 26 4.58 9.71 -9.65
CA PHE A 26 6.01 9.39 -9.68
C PHE A 26 6.41 8.88 -11.07
N SER A 27 7.61 9.27 -11.51
CA SER A 27 8.14 8.94 -12.83
C SER A 27 9.07 7.73 -12.79
N GLY A 28 9.31 7.13 -13.95
CA GLY A 28 10.28 6.04 -14.13
C GLY A 28 9.64 4.68 -14.40
N THR A 29 10.50 3.68 -14.58
CA THR A 29 10.10 2.28 -14.79
C THR A 29 10.91 1.38 -13.85
N TYR A 30 10.24 0.49 -13.15
CA TYR A 30 10.79 -0.21 -12.01
C TYR A 30 10.65 -1.73 -12.12
N ASP A 31 11.63 -2.46 -11.57
CA ASP A 31 11.55 -3.91 -11.36
C ASP A 31 10.69 -4.23 -10.13
N LEU A 32 10.74 -3.34 -9.12
CA LEU A 32 10.00 -3.48 -7.87
C LEU A 32 9.45 -2.12 -7.45
N VAL A 33 8.16 -2.07 -7.15
CA VAL A 33 7.53 -1.00 -6.39
C VAL A 33 7.09 -1.58 -5.05
N ALA A 34 7.30 -0.87 -3.95
CA ALA A 34 6.91 -1.32 -2.63
C ALA A 34 6.12 -0.24 -1.87
N PHE A 35 4.98 -0.64 -1.32
CA PHE A 35 4.16 0.19 -0.44
C PHE A 35 4.12 -0.42 0.95
N PHE A 36 4.24 0.43 1.96
CA PHE A 36 4.24 0.01 3.36
C PHE A 36 3.20 0.80 4.12
N ASP A 37 2.15 0.14 4.58
CA ASP A 37 1.06 0.67 5.41
C ASP A 37 0.52 2.01 4.90
N CYS A 38 0.21 2.11 3.59
CA CYS A 38 -0.19 3.37 3.00
C CYS A 38 -1.28 3.29 1.92
N LEU A 39 -1.50 2.14 1.29
CA LEU A 39 -2.51 2.02 0.24
C LEU A 39 -3.92 2.27 0.79
N HIS A 40 -4.19 1.81 2.00
CA HIS A 40 -5.48 1.97 2.67
C HIS A 40 -5.82 3.42 3.06
N ASP A 41 -4.81 4.30 3.14
CA ASP A 41 -4.97 5.72 3.45
C ASP A 41 -5.22 6.59 2.21
N MET A 42 -5.04 6.02 1.02
CA MET A 42 -5.20 6.75 -0.24
C MET A 42 -6.67 6.89 -0.62
N GLY A 43 -7.04 8.08 -1.10
CA GLY A 43 -8.42 8.34 -1.54
C GLY A 43 -8.77 7.59 -2.82
N ASP A 44 -7.79 7.38 -3.71
CA ASP A 44 -7.96 6.68 -4.99
C ASP A 44 -6.97 5.51 -5.13
N PRO A 45 -7.11 4.44 -4.34
CA PRO A 45 -6.20 3.30 -4.41
C PRO A 45 -6.26 2.53 -5.74
N ILE A 46 -7.38 2.62 -6.47
CA ILE A 46 -7.52 2.01 -7.81
C ILE A 46 -6.69 2.78 -8.84
N GLY A 47 -6.79 4.11 -8.85
CA GLY A 47 -5.96 4.96 -9.72
C GLY A 47 -4.47 4.82 -9.39
N VAL A 48 -4.13 4.69 -8.11
CA VAL A 48 -2.76 4.39 -7.69
C VAL A 48 -2.29 3.03 -8.23
N ALA A 49 -3.11 1.98 -8.13
CA ALA A 49 -2.78 0.67 -8.67
C ALA A 49 -2.56 0.72 -10.20
N ALA A 50 -3.40 1.45 -10.93
CA ALA A 50 -3.25 1.64 -12.37
C ALA A 50 -1.92 2.36 -12.71
N HIS A 51 -1.56 3.40 -11.95
CA HIS A 51 -0.29 4.10 -12.13
C HIS A 51 0.92 3.20 -11.82
N VAL A 52 0.90 2.49 -10.70
CA VAL A 52 1.96 1.53 -10.35
C VAL A 52 2.15 0.50 -11.45
N LYS A 53 1.05 -0.06 -11.98
CA LYS A 53 1.13 -1.00 -13.10
C LYS A 53 1.84 -0.40 -14.31
N SER A 54 1.52 0.84 -14.68
CA SER A 54 2.16 1.52 -15.81
C SER A 54 3.64 1.82 -15.60
N ALA A 55 4.06 1.98 -14.34
CA ALA A 55 5.44 2.22 -13.93
C ALA A 55 6.25 0.94 -13.71
N LEU A 56 5.64 -0.23 -13.75
CA LEU A 56 6.35 -1.51 -13.65
C LEU A 56 6.83 -2.00 -15.02
N LYS A 57 7.97 -2.68 -15.03
CA LYS A 57 8.37 -3.52 -16.17
C LYS A 57 7.40 -4.70 -16.32
N LEU A 58 7.41 -5.35 -17.49
CA LEU A 58 6.51 -6.47 -17.81
C LEU A 58 6.61 -7.63 -16.80
N ASP A 59 7.80 -7.87 -16.26
CA ASP A 59 8.10 -8.87 -15.24
C ASP A 59 8.26 -8.27 -13.83
N GLY A 60 7.97 -6.98 -13.70
CA GLY A 60 8.07 -6.24 -12.44
C GLY A 60 7.06 -6.71 -11.39
N THR A 61 7.32 -6.33 -10.16
CA THR A 61 6.51 -6.72 -9.00
C THR A 61 6.08 -5.50 -8.20
N TRP A 62 4.82 -5.45 -7.80
CA TRP A 62 4.35 -4.55 -6.76
C TRP A 62 4.21 -5.33 -5.45
N MET A 63 4.96 -4.96 -4.43
CA MET A 63 4.85 -5.47 -3.07
C MET A 63 4.00 -4.51 -2.24
N VAL A 64 2.89 -5.00 -1.72
CA VAL A 64 1.97 -4.23 -0.88
C VAL A 64 1.99 -4.83 0.52
N VAL A 65 2.47 -4.07 1.48
CA VAL A 65 2.44 -4.42 2.90
C VAL A 65 1.36 -3.59 3.55
N GLU A 66 0.35 -4.25 4.12
CA GLU A 66 -0.82 -3.61 4.75
C GLU A 66 -1.08 -4.20 6.14
N PRO A 67 -1.83 -3.53 7.01
CA PRO A 67 -2.23 -4.10 8.28
C PRO A 67 -2.98 -5.41 8.08
N PHE A 68 -2.68 -6.40 8.91
CA PHE A 68 -3.35 -7.69 8.83
C PHE A 68 -4.82 -7.56 9.26
N ALA A 69 -5.70 -8.01 8.39
CA ALA A 69 -7.13 -8.17 8.70
C ALA A 69 -7.67 -9.43 8.01
N GLY A 70 -8.56 -10.13 8.68
CA GLY A 70 -9.44 -11.10 8.05
C GLY A 70 -10.55 -10.41 7.26
N ASP A 71 -11.17 -11.11 6.32
CA ASP A 71 -12.18 -10.53 5.42
C ASP A 71 -13.53 -10.23 6.10
N ARG A 72 -13.78 -10.80 7.28
CA ARG A 72 -15.00 -10.59 8.04
C ARG A 72 -14.71 -9.91 9.37
N ILE A 73 -15.63 -9.10 9.86
CA ILE A 73 -15.51 -8.43 11.16
C ILE A 73 -15.23 -9.45 12.28
N ALA A 74 -15.92 -10.60 12.26
CA ALA A 74 -15.76 -11.66 13.26
C ALA A 74 -14.32 -12.19 13.34
N ASP A 75 -13.58 -12.21 12.23
CA ASP A 75 -12.21 -12.69 12.18
C ASP A 75 -11.23 -11.72 12.86
N ASN A 76 -11.66 -10.47 13.08
CA ASN A 76 -10.86 -9.38 13.63
C ASN A 76 -11.22 -9.03 15.08
N LEU A 77 -12.08 -9.81 15.74
CA LEU A 77 -12.47 -9.61 17.13
C LEU A 77 -11.39 -10.11 18.10
N ASN A 78 -10.22 -9.47 18.01
CA ASN A 78 -9.05 -9.76 18.82
C ASN A 78 -8.32 -8.45 19.18
N PRO A 79 -7.31 -8.46 20.08
CA PRO A 79 -6.61 -7.24 20.51
C PRO A 79 -5.99 -6.45 19.35
N ILE A 80 -5.43 -7.11 18.34
CA ILE A 80 -4.79 -6.45 17.19
C ILE A 80 -5.86 -5.78 16.32
N GLY A 81 -6.94 -6.50 15.99
CA GLY A 81 -8.07 -5.93 15.27
C GLY A 81 -8.67 -4.71 15.98
N ARG A 82 -8.78 -4.75 17.31
CA ARG A 82 -9.25 -3.59 18.10
C ARG A 82 -8.37 -2.37 17.90
N ILE A 83 -7.04 -2.54 17.93
CA ILE A 83 -6.09 -1.44 17.73
C ILE A 83 -6.26 -0.86 16.32
N PHE A 84 -6.26 -1.72 15.30
CA PHE A 84 -6.33 -1.28 13.91
C PHE A 84 -7.70 -0.66 13.57
N TYR A 85 -8.83 -1.20 14.05
CA TYR A 85 -10.13 -0.55 13.86
C TYR A 85 -10.18 0.82 14.52
N SER A 86 -9.62 0.96 15.74
CA SER A 86 -9.59 2.26 16.42
C SER A 86 -8.77 3.28 15.65
N ALA A 87 -7.57 2.91 15.19
CA ALA A 87 -6.71 3.78 14.38
C ALA A 87 -7.37 4.10 13.03
N SER A 88 -7.90 3.08 12.35
CA SER A 88 -8.55 3.23 11.05
C SER A 88 -9.73 4.20 11.10
N THR A 89 -10.59 4.09 12.13
CA THR A 89 -11.76 4.94 12.29
C THR A 89 -11.39 6.41 12.55
N GLN A 90 -10.29 6.65 13.27
CA GLN A 90 -9.91 8.00 13.68
C GLN A 90 -8.94 8.69 12.70
N ILE A 91 -8.18 7.92 11.93
CA ILE A 91 -7.09 8.43 11.08
C ILE A 91 -7.29 8.02 9.63
N CYS A 92 -7.25 6.73 9.31
CA CYS A 92 -7.16 6.24 7.93
C CYS A 92 -8.41 6.55 7.11
N VAL A 93 -9.58 6.22 7.63
CA VAL A 93 -10.87 6.47 6.95
C VAL A 93 -11.13 7.96 6.74
N PRO A 94 -11.02 8.84 7.76
CA PRO A 94 -11.16 10.29 7.55
C PRO A 94 -10.11 10.86 6.58
N ALA A 95 -8.85 10.43 6.67
CA ALA A 95 -7.79 10.90 5.79
C ALA A 95 -8.06 10.51 4.33
N SER A 96 -8.45 9.28 4.07
CA SER A 96 -8.81 8.81 2.73
C SER A 96 -10.06 9.52 2.19
N SER A 97 -11.11 9.64 3.02
CA SER A 97 -12.36 10.30 2.63
C SER A 97 -12.20 11.78 2.27
N ALA A 98 -11.19 12.44 2.81
CA ALA A 98 -10.90 13.86 2.54
C ALA A 98 -10.12 14.09 1.23
N GLN A 99 -9.66 13.02 0.58
CA GLN A 99 -8.93 13.09 -0.69
C GLN A 99 -9.87 12.94 -1.90
N GLU A 100 -9.34 13.19 -3.10
CA GLU A 100 -10.04 12.91 -4.35
C GLU A 100 -10.48 11.44 -4.42
N VAL A 101 -11.69 11.17 -4.90
CA VAL A 101 -12.40 9.89 -4.90
C VAL A 101 -12.88 9.47 -3.51
N GLY A 102 -12.02 9.49 -2.48
CA GLY A 102 -12.41 9.24 -1.10
C GLY A 102 -12.93 7.83 -0.83
N LEU A 103 -12.28 6.78 -1.37
CA LEU A 103 -12.75 5.40 -1.28
C LEU A 103 -12.86 4.88 0.15
N ALA A 104 -12.08 5.45 1.08
CA ALA A 104 -12.11 5.13 2.51
C ALA A 104 -11.90 3.63 2.81
N LEU A 105 -10.88 3.04 2.19
CA LEU A 105 -10.57 1.62 2.33
C LEU A 105 -10.33 1.23 3.80
N GLY A 106 -9.50 2.00 4.48
CA GLY A 106 -9.17 1.81 5.90
C GLY A 106 -8.25 0.62 6.17
N ALA A 107 -7.61 0.63 7.34
CA ALA A 107 -6.57 -0.34 7.73
C ALA A 107 -7.11 -1.77 7.96
N GLN A 108 -8.41 -1.99 7.90
CA GLN A 108 -9.03 -3.30 8.12
C GLN A 108 -9.78 -3.81 6.88
N ALA A 109 -9.25 -3.51 5.70
CA ALA A 109 -9.86 -3.88 4.43
C ALA A 109 -9.94 -5.41 4.19
N GLY A 110 -8.98 -6.17 4.70
CA GLY A 110 -8.85 -7.60 4.43
C GLY A 110 -8.23 -7.91 3.05
N GLU A 111 -7.79 -9.16 2.87
CA GLU A 111 -7.12 -9.56 1.65
C GLU A 111 -8.02 -9.51 0.42
N THR A 112 -9.25 -9.98 0.54
CA THR A 112 -10.20 -10.01 -0.58
C THR A 112 -10.42 -8.62 -1.15
N ARG A 113 -10.65 -7.63 -0.29
CA ARG A 113 -10.86 -6.24 -0.73
C ARG A 113 -9.61 -5.61 -1.33
N LEU A 114 -8.43 -5.86 -0.75
CA LEU A 114 -7.15 -5.38 -1.30
C LEU A 114 -6.89 -5.96 -2.69
N ARG A 115 -7.17 -7.27 -2.88
CA ARG A 115 -7.06 -7.91 -4.21
C ARG A 115 -8.00 -7.28 -5.24
N GLU A 116 -9.27 -7.04 -4.89
CA GLU A 116 -10.23 -6.38 -5.77
C GLU A 116 -9.72 -5.01 -6.25
N ILE A 117 -9.20 -4.19 -5.32
CA ILE A 117 -8.64 -2.87 -5.61
C ILE A 117 -7.46 -2.98 -6.59
N ILE A 118 -6.52 -3.87 -6.28
CA ILE A 118 -5.30 -4.05 -7.09
C ILE A 118 -5.67 -4.56 -8.50
N MET A 119 -6.57 -5.54 -8.59
CA MET A 119 -7.03 -6.08 -9.87
C MET A 119 -7.84 -5.05 -10.66
N SER A 120 -8.65 -4.21 -10.00
CA SER A 120 -9.37 -3.10 -10.65
C SER A 120 -8.42 -2.06 -11.25
N GLY A 121 -7.20 -1.91 -10.70
CA GLY A 121 -6.12 -1.12 -11.29
C GLY A 121 -5.43 -1.80 -12.49
N GLY A 122 -5.88 -3.00 -12.88
CA GLY A 122 -5.46 -3.71 -14.08
C GLY A 122 -4.40 -4.80 -13.87
N PHE A 123 -4.00 -5.09 -12.64
CA PHE A 123 -3.11 -6.23 -12.37
C PHE A 123 -3.79 -7.56 -12.69
N SER A 124 -3.04 -8.51 -13.27
CA SER A 124 -3.58 -9.82 -13.67
C SER A 124 -3.39 -10.90 -12.60
N ARG A 125 -2.40 -10.73 -11.72
CA ARG A 125 -2.04 -11.71 -10.69
C ARG A 125 -1.79 -11.02 -9.36
N VAL A 126 -2.51 -11.45 -8.32
CA VAL A 126 -2.31 -11.01 -6.94
C VAL A 126 -2.28 -12.24 -6.05
N ARG A 127 -1.27 -12.36 -5.20
CA ARG A 127 -1.18 -13.45 -4.22
C ARG A 127 -0.66 -12.95 -2.88
N ARG A 128 -1.01 -13.65 -1.82
CA ARG A 128 -0.35 -13.47 -0.53
C ARG A 128 1.08 -14.04 -0.63
N ALA A 129 2.06 -13.19 -0.40
CA ALA A 129 3.46 -13.56 -0.34
C ALA A 129 3.87 -13.96 1.07
N ALA A 130 3.38 -13.23 2.08
CA ALA A 130 3.62 -13.50 3.49
C ALA A 130 2.52 -12.92 4.37
N ALA A 131 2.47 -13.35 5.63
CA ALA A 131 1.67 -12.72 6.67
C ALA A 131 2.39 -12.85 8.01
N THR A 132 2.21 -11.83 8.84
CA THR A 132 2.60 -11.83 10.26
C THR A 132 1.35 -11.55 11.10
N PRO A 133 1.39 -11.59 12.42
CA PRO A 133 0.26 -11.17 13.23
C PRO A 133 -0.19 -9.72 12.98
N PHE A 134 0.70 -8.86 12.45
CA PHE A 134 0.45 -7.43 12.25
C PHE A 134 0.31 -7.01 10.79
N ASN A 135 0.93 -7.74 9.86
CA ASN A 135 0.99 -7.35 8.46
C ASN A 135 0.58 -8.46 7.50
N LEU A 136 -0.09 -8.08 6.45
CA LEU A 136 -0.35 -8.85 5.26
C LEU A 136 0.57 -8.34 4.14
N VAL A 137 1.28 -9.25 3.47
CA VAL A 137 2.14 -8.91 2.33
C VAL A 137 1.55 -9.52 1.07
N LEU A 138 1.14 -8.67 0.13
CA LEU A 138 0.67 -9.07 -1.19
C LEU A 138 1.75 -8.83 -2.24
N GLU A 139 1.86 -9.75 -3.18
CA GLU A 139 2.59 -9.61 -4.43
C GLU A 139 1.59 -9.45 -5.56
N ALA A 140 1.73 -8.37 -6.34
CA ALA A 140 0.94 -8.15 -7.54
C ALA A 140 1.86 -8.06 -8.77
N ARG A 141 1.41 -8.63 -9.90
CA ARG A 141 2.11 -8.60 -11.18
C ARG A 141 1.20 -8.13 -12.31
N PRO A 142 1.73 -7.36 -13.27
CA PRO A 142 1.00 -6.88 -14.45
C PRO A 142 0.24 -7.93 -15.22
#